data_4ad40df7693fe8fac575ca9cb486b406
#
_entry.id   4ad40df7693fe8fac575ca9cb486b406
#
_cell.length_a   1.000
_cell.length_b   1.000
_cell.length_c   1.000
_cell.angle_alpha   90.00
_cell.angle_beta   90.00
_cell.angle_gamma   90.00
#
_symmetry.space_group_name_H-M   'P 1'
#
loop_
_entity.id
_entity.type
_entity.pdbx_description
1 polymer ?
#
loop_
_entity_poly.entity_id
_entity_poly.type
_entity_poly.pdbx_seq_one_letter_code
_entity_poly.pdbx_strand_id
1 'polypeptide(L)'
;MLENIAKLLNSKEKLLTEIYFDLQLFFEEKYGKNTIVFMEIGSFFETYEVNNETHQIGKAKEVSELLNIQLTRKNKSIIENSLQNPLLAGIPAVSLERYLSRLVQSKKYTIVLVRQKGEPPHVKRYIANIISPGTNFDYVMESSENYLVSLLVDCNHSIYSVGYSAIDVTTGKTIINEVHGTREDKT
;
A
#
# COMPACT_ATOMS: atom_id res chain seq x y z
N MET A 1 -15.35 -0.84 11.09
CA MET A 1 -13.97 -0.71 10.56
C MET A 1 -13.78 0.61 9.79
N LEU A 2 -14.54 0.86 8.72
CA LEU A 2 -14.42 2.12 7.91
C LEU A 2 -14.72 3.38 8.74
N GLU A 3 -15.68 3.34 9.65
CA GLU A 3 -15.98 4.47 10.54
C GLU A 3 -14.81 4.84 11.46
N ASN A 4 -14.07 3.86 11.95
CA ASN A 4 -12.90 4.11 12.80
C ASN A 4 -11.77 4.78 12.00
N ILE A 5 -11.56 4.36 10.74
CA ILE A 5 -10.58 5.01 9.85
C ILE A 5 -11.01 6.45 9.53
N ALA A 6 -12.29 6.69 9.26
CA ALA A 6 -12.79 8.03 8.99
C ALA A 6 -12.62 8.97 10.21
N LYS A 7 -12.85 8.46 11.42
CA LYS A 7 -12.60 9.20 12.67
C LYS A 7 -11.12 9.48 12.87
N LEU A 8 -10.23 8.49 12.62
CA LEU A 8 -8.79 8.66 12.72
C LEU A 8 -8.29 9.74 11.75
N LEU A 9 -8.67 9.63 10.47
CA LEU A 9 -8.26 10.56 9.40
C LEU A 9 -8.63 12.01 9.67
N ASN A 10 -9.71 12.26 10.43
CA ASN A 10 -10.24 13.58 10.72
C ASN A 10 -10.14 13.95 12.20
N SER A 11 -9.28 13.27 12.96
CA SER A 11 -8.99 13.58 14.35
C SER A 11 -8.43 15.00 14.47
N LYS A 12 -8.95 15.78 15.39
CA LYS A 12 -8.43 17.12 15.73
C LYS A 12 -7.39 17.11 16.85
N GLU A 13 -7.24 15.97 17.51
CA GLU A 13 -6.39 15.80 18.69
C GLU A 13 -4.99 15.29 18.32
N LYS A 14 -4.85 14.66 17.13
CA LYS A 14 -3.60 14.07 16.66
C LYS A 14 -2.90 14.95 15.64
N LEU A 15 -1.58 14.94 15.67
CA LEU A 15 -0.76 15.51 14.61
C LEU A 15 -0.95 14.72 13.29
N LEU A 16 -0.80 15.40 12.17
CA LEU A 16 -0.98 14.77 10.85
C LEU A 16 -0.02 13.58 10.63
N THR A 17 1.20 13.68 11.14
CA THR A 17 2.18 12.59 11.09
C THR A 17 1.77 11.39 11.96
N GLU A 18 1.17 11.62 13.11
CA GLU A 18 0.63 10.54 13.95
C GLU A 18 -0.53 9.82 13.25
N ILE A 19 -1.45 10.59 12.65
CA ILE A 19 -2.54 10.03 11.82
C ILE A 19 -1.96 9.18 10.68
N TYR A 20 -0.92 9.68 10.02
CA TYR A 20 -0.26 8.96 8.93
C TYR A 20 0.32 7.62 9.40
N PHE A 21 1.09 7.62 10.50
CA PHE A 21 1.71 6.39 11.00
C PHE A 21 0.70 5.38 11.55
N ASP A 22 -0.37 5.83 12.20
CA ASP A 22 -1.46 4.95 12.60
C ASP A 22 -2.12 4.28 11.38
N LEU A 23 -2.33 5.02 10.29
CA LEU A 23 -2.83 4.45 9.03
C LEU A 23 -1.84 3.49 8.38
N GLN A 24 -0.56 3.84 8.35
CA GLN A 24 0.49 2.99 7.78
C GLN A 24 0.53 1.65 8.50
N LEU A 25 0.54 1.65 9.84
CA LEU A 25 0.51 0.43 10.65
C LEU A 25 -0.75 -0.38 10.43
N PHE A 26 -1.91 0.27 10.42
CA PHE A 26 -3.19 -0.40 10.17
C PHE A 26 -3.22 -1.11 8.80
N PHE A 27 -2.73 -0.45 7.77
CA PHE A 27 -2.74 -1.04 6.44
C PHE A 27 -1.60 -2.05 6.22
N GLU A 28 -0.46 -1.91 6.91
CA GLU A 28 0.57 -2.95 6.93
C GLU A 28 0.09 -4.23 7.61
N GLU A 29 -0.69 -4.12 8.69
CA GLU A 29 -1.30 -5.28 9.34
C GLU A 29 -2.30 -5.98 8.40
N LYS A 30 -3.07 -5.20 7.65
CA LYS A 30 -4.12 -5.72 6.77
C LYS A 30 -3.61 -6.28 5.46
N TYR A 31 -2.64 -5.65 4.82
CA TYR A 31 -2.18 -5.96 3.46
C TYR A 31 -0.71 -6.39 3.39
N GLY A 32 -0.04 -6.47 4.53
CA GLY A 32 1.36 -6.88 4.63
C GLY A 32 2.34 -5.71 4.59
N LYS A 33 3.58 -6.04 4.91
CA LYS A 33 4.68 -5.07 5.08
C LYS A 33 5.04 -4.26 3.82
N ASN A 34 4.62 -4.72 2.65
CA ASN A 34 4.82 -3.99 1.40
C ASN A 34 3.71 -2.98 1.10
N THR A 35 3.05 -2.47 2.12
CA THR A 35 2.05 -1.41 1.99
C THR A 35 2.68 -0.03 2.09
N ILE A 36 2.24 0.88 1.24
CA ILE A 36 2.65 2.28 1.22
C ILE A 36 1.41 3.16 1.28
N VAL A 37 1.34 4.04 2.27
CA VAL A 37 0.33 5.09 2.32
C VAL A 37 0.88 6.35 1.63
N PHE A 38 0.13 6.88 0.68
CA PHE A 38 0.31 8.22 0.13
C PHE A 38 -0.81 9.12 0.61
N MET A 39 -0.47 10.18 1.33
CA MET A 39 -1.43 11.14 1.87
C MET A 39 -1.32 12.47 1.13
N GLU A 40 -2.44 12.94 0.61
CA GLU A 40 -2.52 14.26 -0.04
C GLU A 40 -2.42 15.37 1.00
N ILE A 41 -1.44 16.25 0.79
CA ILE A 41 -1.17 17.42 1.65
C ILE A 41 -0.92 18.62 0.73
N GLY A 42 -1.90 19.50 0.65
CA GLY A 42 -1.88 20.59 -0.32
C GLY A 42 -1.81 20.06 -1.75
N SER A 43 -0.76 20.41 -2.48
CA SER A 43 -0.55 20.01 -3.88
C SER A 43 0.36 18.78 -4.04
N PHE A 44 0.68 18.06 -2.95
CA PHE A 44 1.55 16.90 -2.98
C PHE A 44 0.86 15.66 -2.40
N PHE A 45 1.28 14.48 -2.87
CA PHE A 45 1.09 13.22 -2.20
C PHE A 45 2.38 12.84 -1.49
N GLU A 46 2.32 12.73 -0.18
CA GLU A 46 3.49 12.51 0.68
C GLU A 46 3.44 11.11 1.31
N THR A 47 4.60 10.50 1.45
CA THR A 47 4.84 9.29 2.22
C THR A 47 5.96 9.54 3.20
N TYR A 48 5.83 8.98 4.41
CA TYR A 48 6.76 9.22 5.50
C TYR A 48 7.44 7.94 5.95
N GLU A 49 8.59 8.11 6.63
CA GLU A 49 9.31 7.01 7.25
C GLU A 49 9.98 7.46 8.53
N VAL A 50 9.84 6.63 9.56
CA VAL A 50 10.68 6.68 10.75
C VAL A 50 11.47 5.39 10.83
N ASN A 51 12.78 5.53 10.89
CA ASN A 51 13.70 4.42 11.10
C ASN A 51 14.74 4.83 12.13
N ASN A 52 14.48 4.47 13.39
CA ASN A 52 15.34 4.71 14.53
C ASN A 52 15.32 3.48 15.47
N GLU A 53 15.94 3.58 16.62
CA GLU A 53 16.04 2.47 17.59
C GLU A 53 14.68 2.00 18.12
N THR A 54 13.67 2.86 18.14
CA THR A 54 12.35 2.57 18.72
C THR A 54 11.25 2.32 17.68
N HIS A 55 11.40 2.85 16.46
CA HIS A 55 10.38 2.77 15.42
C HIS A 55 10.99 2.45 14.05
N GLN A 56 10.37 1.51 13.36
CA GLN A 56 10.67 1.17 11.97
C GLN A 56 9.35 1.11 11.20
N ILE A 57 8.86 2.26 10.71
CA ILE A 57 7.54 2.41 10.10
C ILE A 57 7.64 3.26 8.85
N GLY A 58 6.92 2.88 7.81
CA GLY A 58 6.87 3.61 6.55
C GLY A 58 7.99 3.23 5.58
N LYS A 59 8.01 3.86 4.40
CA LYS A 59 8.88 3.49 3.27
C LYS A 59 9.31 4.67 2.41
N ALA A 60 9.45 5.87 3.00
CA ALA A 60 9.78 7.07 2.23
C ALA A 60 11.13 6.95 1.51
N LYS A 61 12.13 6.31 2.13
CA LYS A 61 13.43 6.08 1.52
C LYS A 61 13.32 5.14 0.32
N GLU A 62 12.68 3.99 0.49
CA GLU A 62 12.49 3.00 -0.57
C GLU A 62 11.69 3.58 -1.75
N VAL A 63 10.66 4.36 -1.47
CA VAL A 63 9.86 5.08 -2.48
C VAL A 63 10.70 6.13 -3.21
N SER A 64 11.53 6.88 -2.49
CA SER A 64 12.38 7.92 -3.10
C SER A 64 13.39 7.32 -4.07
N GLU A 65 14.00 6.19 -3.73
CA GLU A 65 14.93 5.46 -4.57
C GLU A 65 14.23 4.89 -5.81
N LEU A 66 13.08 4.21 -5.64
CA LEU A 66 12.33 3.60 -6.74
C LEU A 66 11.81 4.62 -7.75
N LEU A 67 11.32 5.75 -7.26
CA LEU A 67 10.74 6.79 -8.10
C LEU A 67 11.78 7.82 -8.59
N ASN A 68 13.01 7.76 -8.06
CA ASN A 68 14.05 8.76 -8.28
C ASN A 68 13.58 10.18 -7.95
N ILE A 69 13.04 10.34 -6.74
CA ILE A 69 12.58 11.62 -6.19
C ILE A 69 13.36 11.97 -4.94
N GLN A 70 13.30 13.24 -4.55
CA GLN A 70 14.06 13.72 -3.40
C GLN A 70 13.52 13.14 -2.08
N LEU A 71 14.40 12.55 -1.28
CA LEU A 71 14.17 12.26 0.12
C LEU A 71 14.54 13.48 0.97
N THR A 72 13.65 13.89 1.84
CA THR A 72 13.88 15.05 2.73
C THR A 72 13.34 14.76 4.13
N ARG A 73 13.25 15.77 4.97
CA ARG A 73 12.64 15.72 6.31
C ARG A 73 11.57 16.77 6.42
N LYS A 74 10.61 16.53 7.28
CA LYS A 74 9.55 17.50 7.55
C LYS A 74 10.13 18.83 8.07
N ASN A 75 11.08 18.75 9.00
CA ASN A 75 11.88 19.89 9.42
C ASN A 75 13.37 19.61 9.16
N LYS A 76 13.96 20.32 8.22
CA LYS A 76 15.36 20.13 7.81
C LYS A 76 16.38 20.56 8.87
N SER A 77 15.97 21.42 9.80
CA SER A 77 16.86 21.92 10.87
C SER A 77 17.03 20.89 12.00
N ILE A 78 16.19 19.89 12.08
CA ILE A 78 16.25 18.83 13.08
C ILE A 78 16.81 17.57 12.43
N ILE A 79 17.95 17.09 12.95
CA ILE A 79 18.65 15.92 12.41
C ILE A 79 17.95 14.61 12.81
N GLU A 80 17.29 14.61 13.97
CA GLU A 80 16.63 13.43 14.51
C GLU A 80 15.47 12.97 13.63
N ASN A 81 15.43 11.65 13.35
CA ASN A 81 14.32 11.00 12.66
C ASN A 81 13.34 10.45 13.72
N SER A 82 12.19 11.09 13.85
CA SER A 82 11.18 10.77 14.84
C SER A 82 9.77 10.85 14.24
N LEU A 83 8.75 10.40 14.98
CA LEU A 83 7.35 10.50 14.55
C LEU A 83 6.89 11.94 14.28
N GLN A 84 7.51 12.91 14.96
CA GLN A 84 7.24 14.35 14.77
C GLN A 84 8.03 14.94 13.61
N ASN A 85 9.21 14.37 13.31
CA ASN A 85 10.09 14.81 12.23
C ASN A 85 10.56 13.64 11.35
N PRO A 86 9.65 12.98 10.64
CA PRO A 86 9.98 11.83 9.80
C PRO A 86 10.75 12.21 8.54
N LEU A 87 11.39 11.22 7.92
CA LEU A 87 11.78 11.28 6.52
C LEU A 87 10.52 11.43 5.66
N LEU A 88 10.65 12.13 4.56
CA LEU A 88 9.57 12.50 3.66
C LEU A 88 9.99 12.32 2.22
N ALA A 89 9.18 11.65 1.42
CA ALA A 89 9.21 11.67 -0.03
C ALA A 89 7.84 12.11 -0.55
N GLY A 90 7.82 13.02 -1.51
CA GLY A 90 6.57 13.60 -2.02
C GLY A 90 6.56 13.71 -3.53
N ILE A 91 5.40 13.51 -4.12
CA ILE A 91 5.12 13.66 -5.56
C ILE A 91 4.05 14.72 -5.78
N PRO A 92 4.19 15.59 -6.78
CA PRO A 92 3.13 16.55 -7.12
C PRO A 92 1.83 15.83 -7.49
N ALA A 93 0.69 16.31 -6.99
CA ALA A 93 -0.61 15.71 -7.24
C ALA A 93 -0.95 15.63 -8.75
N VAL A 94 -0.52 16.61 -9.52
CA VAL A 94 -0.69 16.64 -10.99
C VAL A 94 0.10 15.54 -11.72
N SER A 95 1.11 14.96 -11.09
CA SER A 95 1.96 13.90 -11.65
C SER A 95 1.69 12.53 -11.03
N LEU A 96 0.68 12.41 -10.18
CA LEU A 96 0.38 11.20 -9.39
C LEU A 96 0.33 9.94 -10.27
N GLU A 97 -0.44 9.97 -11.35
CA GLU A 97 -0.65 8.83 -12.26
C GLU A 97 0.68 8.26 -12.81
N ARG A 98 1.57 9.15 -13.23
CA ARG A 98 2.89 8.75 -13.74
C ARG A 98 3.73 8.00 -12.71
N TYR A 99 3.69 8.44 -11.45
CA TYR A 99 4.47 7.81 -10.38
C TYR A 99 3.80 6.54 -9.87
N LEU A 100 2.46 6.52 -9.80
CA LEU A 100 1.70 5.31 -9.46
C LEU A 100 1.98 4.18 -10.44
N SER A 101 1.98 4.46 -11.74
CA SER A 101 2.30 3.46 -12.77
C SER A 101 3.65 2.78 -12.49
N ARG A 102 4.68 3.54 -12.12
CA ARG A 102 6.00 2.98 -11.80
C ARG A 102 5.99 2.10 -10.54
N LEU A 103 5.26 2.52 -9.49
CA LEU A 103 5.11 1.74 -8.26
C LEU A 103 4.37 0.43 -8.51
N VAL A 104 3.28 0.49 -9.27
CA VAL A 104 2.46 -0.69 -9.60
C VAL A 104 3.22 -1.67 -10.48
N GLN A 105 3.96 -1.18 -11.48
CA GLN A 105 4.81 -2.01 -12.35
C GLN A 105 5.90 -2.78 -11.61
N SER A 106 6.31 -2.33 -10.42
CA SER A 106 7.22 -3.09 -9.56
C SER A 106 6.62 -4.40 -9.05
N LYS A 107 5.30 -4.57 -9.14
CA LYS A 107 4.51 -5.73 -8.66
C LYS A 107 4.75 -6.08 -7.17
N LYS A 108 5.30 -5.16 -6.40
CA LYS A 108 5.73 -5.37 -5.01
C LYS A 108 4.78 -4.77 -3.98
N TYR A 109 4.18 -3.61 -4.28
CA TYR A 109 3.54 -2.78 -3.27
C TYR A 109 2.02 -2.76 -3.37
N THR A 110 1.37 -2.73 -2.20
CA THR A 110 -0.01 -2.25 -2.08
C THR A 110 0.03 -0.77 -1.72
N ILE A 111 -0.66 0.05 -2.49
CA ILE A 111 -0.66 1.50 -2.37
C ILE A 111 -2.02 1.96 -1.85
N VAL A 112 -2.03 2.71 -0.76
CA VAL A 112 -3.23 3.31 -0.18
C VAL A 112 -3.19 4.81 -0.44
N LEU A 113 -4.14 5.31 -1.23
CA LEU A 113 -4.26 6.73 -1.53
C LEU A 113 -5.25 7.39 -0.58
N VAL A 114 -4.76 8.36 0.17
CA VAL A 114 -5.56 9.22 1.04
C VAL A 114 -5.67 10.57 0.37
N ARG A 115 -6.89 10.97 0.00
CA ARG A 115 -7.15 12.28 -0.60
C ARG A 115 -7.75 13.26 0.40
N GLN A 116 -7.65 14.52 0.06
CA GLN A 116 -8.29 15.60 0.80
C GLN A 116 -9.48 16.16 0.01
N LYS A 117 -10.49 16.64 0.75
CA LYS A 117 -11.68 17.30 0.23
C LYS A 117 -12.01 18.53 1.07
N GLY A 118 -12.45 19.60 0.42
CA GLY A 118 -12.73 20.89 1.06
C GLY A 118 -11.50 21.80 1.05
N GLU A 119 -11.69 23.01 1.52
CA GLU A 119 -10.64 24.04 1.59
C GLU A 119 -10.26 24.36 3.04
N PRO A 120 -9.03 24.82 3.30
CA PRO A 120 -8.65 25.30 4.62
C PRO A 120 -9.63 26.35 5.16
N PRO A 121 -9.99 26.28 6.44
CA PRO A 121 -9.52 25.33 7.47
C PRO A 121 -10.32 24.01 7.56
N HIS A 122 -11.28 23.75 6.65
CA HIS A 122 -12.23 22.62 6.75
C HIS A 122 -11.84 21.43 5.86
N VAL A 123 -10.57 21.12 5.75
CA VAL A 123 -10.09 19.97 4.99
C VAL A 123 -10.46 18.67 5.70
N LYS A 124 -11.14 17.78 4.98
CA LYS A 124 -11.42 16.40 5.38
C LYS A 124 -10.61 15.41 4.55
N ARG A 125 -10.16 14.32 5.16
CA ARG A 125 -9.42 13.27 4.49
C ARG A 125 -10.22 11.98 4.39
N TYR A 126 -10.01 11.24 3.31
CA TYR A 126 -10.67 9.96 3.05
C TYR A 126 -9.76 9.03 2.26
N ILE A 127 -9.96 7.72 2.41
CA ILE A 127 -9.32 6.72 1.56
C ILE A 127 -9.98 6.77 0.19
N ALA A 128 -9.23 7.16 -0.82
CA ALA A 128 -9.74 7.24 -2.18
C ALA A 128 -9.62 5.91 -2.93
N ASN A 129 -8.42 5.31 -2.90
CA ASN A 129 -8.13 4.08 -3.61
C ASN A 129 -7.19 3.20 -2.79
N ILE A 130 -7.30 1.89 -2.99
CA ILE A 130 -6.33 0.90 -2.56
C ILE A 130 -5.95 0.11 -3.81
N ILE A 131 -4.69 0.23 -4.21
CA ILE A 131 -4.17 -0.30 -5.47
C ILE A 131 -3.16 -1.39 -5.11
N SER A 132 -3.39 -2.59 -5.60
CA SER A 132 -2.45 -3.71 -5.46
C SER A 132 -2.14 -4.32 -6.83
N PRO A 133 -1.06 -5.08 -6.99
CA PRO A 133 -0.75 -5.72 -8.27
C PRO A 133 -1.88 -6.59 -8.82
N GLY A 134 -2.64 -7.26 -7.94
CA GLY A 134 -3.73 -8.15 -8.32
C GLY A 134 -5.08 -7.46 -8.60
N THR A 135 -5.26 -6.20 -8.17
CA THR A 135 -6.55 -5.47 -8.32
C THR A 135 -6.46 -4.27 -9.22
N ASN A 136 -5.32 -4.09 -9.88
CA ASN A 136 -5.06 -2.91 -10.69
C ASN A 136 -5.19 -3.23 -12.17
N PHE A 137 -6.18 -2.62 -12.82
CA PHE A 137 -6.45 -2.76 -14.26
C PHE A 137 -5.88 -1.57 -15.06
N ASP A 138 -5.69 -0.41 -14.42
CA ASP A 138 -5.38 0.84 -15.12
C ASP A 138 -3.89 1.00 -15.44
N TYR A 139 -3.00 0.31 -14.69
CA TYR A 139 -1.54 0.48 -14.78
C TYR A 139 -0.80 -0.78 -15.28
N VAL A 140 -1.53 -1.80 -15.73
CA VAL A 140 -0.95 -3.03 -16.29
C VAL A 140 -0.54 -2.77 -17.73
N MET A 141 0.71 -3.06 -18.07
CA MET A 141 1.13 -3.03 -19.48
C MET A 141 0.40 -4.13 -20.25
N GLU A 142 -0.13 -3.83 -21.43
CA GLU A 142 -0.87 -4.74 -22.30
C GLU A 142 -0.17 -6.09 -22.59
N SER A 143 1.14 -6.14 -22.39
CA SER A 143 1.96 -7.33 -22.66
C SER A 143 2.28 -8.19 -21.45
N SER A 144 1.82 -7.84 -20.23
CA SER A 144 2.14 -8.60 -19.02
C SER A 144 0.92 -9.32 -18.47
N GLU A 145 0.98 -10.65 -18.41
CA GLU A 145 -0.01 -11.45 -17.68
C GLU A 145 -0.02 -11.05 -16.19
N ASN A 146 -1.20 -10.88 -15.62
CA ASN A 146 -1.40 -10.52 -14.22
C ASN A 146 -2.43 -11.46 -13.58
N TYR A 147 -1.94 -12.55 -13.00
CA TYR A 147 -2.79 -13.55 -12.38
C TYR A 147 -3.15 -13.22 -10.93
N LEU A 148 -4.46 -13.20 -10.66
CA LEU A 148 -5.01 -13.28 -9.31
C LEU A 148 -5.29 -14.76 -9.01
N VAL A 149 -4.67 -15.28 -7.95
CA VAL A 149 -4.79 -16.70 -7.57
C VAL A 149 -5.51 -16.81 -6.24
N SER A 150 -6.50 -17.71 -6.18
CA SER A 150 -7.16 -18.14 -4.95
C SER A 150 -6.86 -19.61 -4.68
N LEU A 151 -6.53 -19.92 -3.43
CA LEU A 151 -6.22 -21.27 -2.96
C LEU A 151 -7.19 -21.66 -1.85
N LEU A 152 -7.75 -22.87 -1.94
CA LEU A 152 -8.50 -23.51 -0.88
C LEU A 152 -7.79 -24.81 -0.52
N VAL A 153 -7.43 -24.97 0.75
CA VAL A 153 -6.80 -26.20 1.26
C VAL A 153 -7.71 -26.82 2.29
N ASP A 154 -8.08 -28.05 2.07
CA ASP A 154 -8.81 -28.89 3.02
C ASP A 154 -7.99 -30.15 3.36
N CYS A 155 -8.15 -30.67 4.57
CA CYS A 155 -7.45 -31.86 5.02
C CYS A 155 -8.42 -32.81 5.71
N ASN A 156 -8.64 -33.98 5.12
CA ASN A 156 -9.48 -35.03 5.67
C ASN A 156 -8.69 -36.35 5.76
N HIS A 157 -8.56 -36.91 6.97
CA HIS A 157 -7.84 -38.17 7.22
C HIS A 157 -6.43 -38.23 6.59
N SER A 158 -5.65 -37.17 6.75
CA SER A 158 -4.29 -37.01 6.19
C SER A 158 -4.20 -36.90 4.67
N ILE A 159 -5.32 -36.79 3.97
CA ILE A 159 -5.39 -36.45 2.55
C ILE A 159 -5.67 -34.94 2.44
N TYR A 160 -4.80 -34.23 1.78
CA TYR A 160 -4.98 -32.81 1.44
C TYR A 160 -5.68 -32.71 0.10
N SER A 161 -6.72 -31.89 0.05
CA SER A 161 -7.37 -31.43 -1.17
C SER A 161 -7.04 -29.96 -1.37
N VAL A 162 -6.38 -29.64 -2.46
CA VAL A 162 -6.00 -28.26 -2.78
C VAL A 162 -6.74 -27.86 -4.06
N GLY A 163 -7.75 -27.01 -3.88
CA GLY A 163 -8.41 -26.33 -5.00
C GLY A 163 -7.70 -25.01 -5.29
N TYR A 164 -7.44 -24.70 -6.54
CA TYR A 164 -6.96 -23.38 -6.93
C TYR A 164 -7.69 -22.83 -8.14
N SER A 165 -7.87 -21.54 -8.13
CA SER A 165 -8.32 -20.78 -9.30
C SER A 165 -7.36 -19.64 -9.57
N ALA A 166 -7.03 -19.42 -10.83
CA ALA A 166 -6.19 -18.31 -11.29
C ALA A 166 -6.92 -17.58 -12.42
N ILE A 167 -7.08 -16.29 -12.29
CA ILE A 167 -7.63 -15.43 -13.34
C ILE A 167 -6.58 -14.43 -13.77
N ASP A 168 -6.28 -14.38 -15.06
CA ASP A 168 -5.54 -13.27 -15.63
C ASP A 168 -6.47 -12.06 -15.73
N VAL A 169 -6.23 -11.07 -14.87
CA VAL A 169 -7.10 -9.90 -14.76
C VAL A 169 -7.03 -8.97 -15.98
N THR A 170 -6.05 -9.16 -16.86
CA THR A 170 -5.93 -8.38 -18.10
C THR A 170 -6.75 -8.98 -19.25
N THR A 171 -6.81 -10.28 -19.34
CA THR A 171 -7.47 -11.00 -20.44
C THR A 171 -8.76 -11.70 -20.03
N GLY A 172 -9.00 -11.84 -18.71
CA GLY A 172 -10.12 -12.63 -18.16
C GLY A 172 -9.92 -14.15 -18.27
N LYS A 173 -8.79 -14.63 -18.79
CA LYS A 173 -8.48 -16.05 -18.88
C LYS A 173 -8.45 -16.67 -17.50
N THR A 174 -9.23 -17.73 -17.29
CA THR A 174 -9.36 -18.39 -15.99
C THR A 174 -8.91 -19.83 -16.06
N ILE A 175 -8.18 -20.26 -15.04
CA ILE A 175 -7.75 -21.64 -14.82
C ILE A 175 -8.31 -22.07 -13.47
N ILE A 176 -8.95 -23.24 -13.44
CA ILE A 176 -9.46 -23.86 -12.21
C ILE A 176 -8.96 -25.29 -12.19
N ASN A 177 -8.42 -25.72 -11.06
CA ASN A 177 -7.97 -27.10 -10.88
C ASN A 177 -8.06 -27.52 -9.41
N GLU A 178 -8.08 -28.84 -9.18
CA GLU A 178 -8.05 -29.47 -7.87
C GLU A 178 -7.03 -30.59 -7.87
N VAL A 179 -6.24 -30.68 -6.80
CA VAL A 179 -5.22 -31.71 -6.61
C VAL A 179 -5.40 -32.34 -5.25
N HIS A 180 -5.26 -33.67 -5.19
CA HIS A 180 -5.29 -34.43 -3.95
C HIS A 180 -3.95 -35.10 -3.73
N GLY A 181 -3.51 -35.15 -2.48
CA GLY A 181 -2.24 -35.78 -2.11
C GLY A 181 -2.08 -35.94 -0.61
N THR A 182 -1.03 -36.65 -0.22
CA THR A 182 -0.62 -36.75 1.18
C THR A 182 0.54 -35.79 1.47
N ARG A 183 0.92 -35.65 2.73
CA ARG A 183 2.04 -34.80 3.13
C ARG A 183 3.39 -35.28 2.56
N GLU A 184 3.45 -36.53 2.12
CA GLU A 184 4.65 -37.18 1.59
C GLU A 184 4.77 -37.07 0.08
N ASP A 185 3.69 -36.69 -0.61
CA ASP A 185 3.69 -36.51 -2.06
C ASP A 185 4.54 -35.28 -2.42
N LYS A 186 5.68 -35.54 -3.05
CA LYS A 186 6.54 -34.50 -3.62
C LYS A 186 6.07 -34.22 -5.05
N THR A 187 5.14 -33.31 -5.20
CA THR A 187 4.75 -32.76 -6.50
C THR A 187 5.39 -31.39 -6.73
#